data_0c83b6095572e1c60fc953d164933b69
#
_entry.id   0c83b6095572e1c60fc953d164933b69
#
_cell.length_a   1.000
_cell.length_b   1.000
_cell.length_c   1.000
_cell.angle_alpha   90.00
_cell.angle_beta   90.00
_cell.angle_gamma   90.00
#
_symmetry.space_group_name_H-M   'P 1'
#
loop_
_entity.id
_entity.type
_entity.pdbx_description
1 polymer ?
#
loop_
_entity_poly.entity_id
_entity_poly.type
_entity_poly.pdbx_seq_one_letter_code
_entity_poly.pdbx_strand_id
1 'polypeptide(L)'
;MQITFYEDRGFQGRRYECSSDHSNLQPYISRCNSIRVDSGCWMLYERPNFQGHQYFLRRGDYPDYQQWMGLSDSIRSCRLIPQVSLVLSLSSVSLDIKAIKK
;
A
#
# COMPACT_ATOMS: atom_id res chain seq x y z
N MET A 1 12.41 0.00 4.87
CA MET A 1 11.32 -0.07 3.93
C MET A 1 10.68 1.29 3.80
N GLN A 2 10.25 1.65 2.60
CA GLN A 2 9.82 3.02 2.34
C GLN A 2 8.68 3.04 1.33
N ILE A 3 7.61 3.76 1.65
CA ILE A 3 6.49 4.03 0.74
C ILE A 3 6.17 5.52 0.81
N THR A 4 5.85 6.11 -0.35
CA THR A 4 5.50 7.52 -0.43
C THR A 4 4.13 7.67 -1.09
N PHE A 5 3.24 8.39 -0.43
CA PHE A 5 1.90 8.67 -0.91
C PHE A 5 1.85 10.10 -1.44
N TYR A 6 1.25 10.29 -2.62
CA TYR A 6 1.09 11.61 -3.24
C TYR A 6 -0.39 11.90 -3.43
N GLU A 7 -0.77 13.14 -3.18
CA GLU A 7 -2.18 13.54 -3.33
C GLU A 7 -2.66 13.52 -4.77
N ASP A 8 -1.78 13.84 -5.72
CA ASP A 8 -2.15 13.94 -7.12
C ASP A 8 -1.51 12.85 -7.95
N ARG A 9 -2.01 12.67 -9.16
CA ARG A 9 -1.48 11.69 -10.11
C ARG A 9 -0.07 12.07 -10.51
N GLY A 10 0.69 11.08 -10.98
CA GLY A 10 2.01 11.32 -11.53
C GLY A 10 3.01 11.81 -10.49
N PHE A 11 2.82 11.42 -9.22
CA PHE A 11 3.75 11.72 -8.14
C PHE A 11 3.87 13.22 -7.91
N GLN A 12 2.72 13.89 -7.89
CA GLN A 12 2.62 15.32 -7.72
C GLN A 12 1.80 15.66 -6.49
N GLY A 13 1.87 16.93 -6.10
CA GLY A 13 1.11 17.43 -4.98
C GLY A 13 1.79 17.12 -3.65
N ARG A 14 1.01 17.31 -2.57
CA ARG A 14 1.51 17.04 -1.23
C ARG A 14 1.78 15.55 -1.07
N ARG A 15 2.84 15.22 -0.34
CA ARG A 15 3.24 13.83 -0.16
C ARG A 15 3.52 13.53 1.30
N TYR A 16 3.47 12.25 1.63
CA TYR A 16 3.81 11.75 2.95
C TYR A 16 4.57 10.43 2.83
N GLU A 17 5.69 10.33 3.53
CA GLU A 17 6.56 9.14 3.48
C GLU A 17 6.39 8.33 4.75
N CYS A 18 6.26 7.01 4.60
CA CYS A 18 6.18 6.07 5.72
C CYS A 18 7.25 5.02 5.62
N SER A 19 7.76 4.60 6.77
CA SER A 19 8.70 3.48 6.86
C SER A 19 8.18 2.36 7.76
N SER A 20 6.98 2.51 8.31
CA SER A 20 6.34 1.52 9.19
C SER A 20 4.84 1.67 9.10
N ASP A 21 4.10 0.86 9.85
CA ASP A 21 2.65 0.94 9.93
C ASP A 21 2.19 2.34 10.34
N HIS A 22 1.09 2.79 9.76
CA HIS A 22 0.50 4.07 10.10
C HIS A 22 -1.01 3.94 10.13
N SER A 23 -1.61 4.22 11.28
CA SER A 23 -3.03 3.98 11.47
C SER A 23 -3.94 5.08 10.91
N ASN A 24 -3.40 6.26 10.64
CA ASN A 24 -4.22 7.34 10.11
C ASN A 24 -3.38 8.34 9.33
N LEU A 25 -3.53 8.33 8.00
CA LEU A 25 -2.81 9.22 7.10
C LEU A 25 -3.53 10.55 6.90
N GLN A 26 -4.77 10.70 7.39
CA GLN A 26 -5.58 11.89 7.14
C GLN A 26 -4.94 13.20 7.57
N PRO A 27 -4.20 13.27 8.70
CA PRO A 27 -3.56 14.53 9.06
C PRO A 27 -2.50 15.00 8.07
N TYR A 28 -2.01 14.12 7.21
CA TYR A 28 -0.87 14.41 6.34
C TYR A 28 -1.26 14.56 4.88
N ILE A 29 -2.21 13.75 4.41
CA ILE A 29 -2.73 13.85 3.04
C ILE A 29 -4.24 13.68 3.08
N SER A 30 -4.94 14.43 2.23
CA SER A 30 -6.41 14.39 2.18
C SER A 30 -6.92 13.38 1.16
N ARG A 31 -6.07 12.97 0.23
CA ARG A 31 -6.39 12.01 -0.81
C ARG A 31 -5.10 11.36 -1.26
N CYS A 32 -5.20 10.30 -2.05
CA CYS A 32 -4.01 9.64 -2.59
C CYS A 32 -4.27 9.19 -4.01
N ASN A 33 -3.56 9.78 -4.96
CA ASN A 33 -3.73 9.47 -6.37
C ASN A 33 -2.50 8.87 -7.03
N SER A 34 -1.37 8.82 -6.34
CA SER A 34 -0.20 8.08 -6.82
C SER A 34 0.68 7.66 -5.65
N ILE A 35 1.46 6.61 -5.86
CA ILE A 35 2.25 6.00 -4.80
C ILE A 35 3.56 5.50 -5.39
N ARG A 36 4.65 5.69 -4.64
CA ARG A 36 5.92 5.03 -4.91
C ARG A 36 6.27 4.11 -3.77
N VAL A 37 6.48 2.85 -4.08
CA VAL A 37 6.99 1.87 -3.12
C VAL A 37 8.46 1.65 -3.44
N ASP A 38 9.34 2.25 -2.66
CA ASP A 38 10.78 2.15 -2.88
C ASP A 38 11.31 0.81 -2.41
N SER A 39 10.72 0.26 -1.36
CA SER A 39 11.14 -1.02 -0.81
C SER A 39 10.04 -1.62 0.04
N GLY A 40 10.05 -2.94 0.14
CA GLY A 40 9.09 -3.69 0.93
C GLY A 40 7.79 -3.95 0.19
N CYS A 41 6.91 -4.63 0.89
CA CYS A 41 5.54 -4.87 0.45
C CYS A 41 4.61 -4.25 1.49
N TRP A 42 3.51 -3.69 1.02
CA TRP A 42 2.63 -2.91 1.87
C TRP A 42 1.18 -3.31 1.65
N MET A 43 0.41 -3.29 2.72
CA MET A 43 -1.04 -3.38 2.64
C MET A 43 -1.60 -2.01 2.95
N LEU A 44 -2.41 -1.48 2.03
CA LEU A 44 -3.04 -0.17 2.18
C LEU A 44 -4.51 -0.35 2.47
N TYR A 45 -5.09 0.58 3.20
CA TYR A 45 -6.49 0.51 3.60
C TYR A 45 -7.20 1.81 3.27
N GLU A 46 -8.42 1.67 2.84
CA GLU A 46 -9.26 2.81 2.46
C GLU A 46 -9.58 3.72 3.64
N ARG A 47 -9.71 3.16 4.83
CA ARG A 47 -10.08 3.90 6.04
C ARG A 47 -9.00 3.81 7.10
N PRO A 48 -9.04 4.72 8.10
CA PRO A 48 -8.12 4.63 9.23
C PRO A 48 -8.27 3.31 9.99
N ASN A 49 -7.27 3.00 10.78
CA ASN A 49 -7.24 1.83 11.66
C ASN A 49 -7.36 0.52 10.90
N PHE A 50 -6.80 0.49 9.66
CA PHE A 50 -6.69 -0.74 8.88
C PHE A 50 -8.06 -1.33 8.56
N GLN A 51 -8.98 -0.45 8.15
CA GLN A 51 -10.35 -0.81 7.84
C GLN A 51 -10.70 -0.50 6.39
N GLY A 52 -11.78 -1.10 5.90
CA GLY A 52 -12.26 -0.88 4.55
C GLY A 52 -11.52 -1.73 3.54
N HIS A 53 -11.63 -1.35 2.27
CA HIS A 53 -10.94 -2.06 1.21
C HIS A 53 -9.43 -2.00 1.43
N GLN A 54 -8.77 -3.12 1.12
CA GLN A 54 -7.33 -3.21 1.27
C GLN A 54 -6.69 -3.52 -0.07
N TYR A 55 -5.50 -2.97 -0.27
CA TYR A 55 -4.76 -3.09 -1.52
C TYR A 55 -3.34 -3.51 -1.21
N PHE A 56 -2.87 -4.57 -1.88
CA PHE A 56 -1.52 -5.05 -1.70
C PHE A 56 -0.62 -4.40 -2.75
N LEU A 57 0.45 -3.73 -2.29
CA LEU A 57 1.42 -3.12 -3.17
C LEU A 57 2.81 -3.63 -2.88
N ARG A 58 3.50 -4.08 -3.92
CA ARG A 58 4.91 -4.39 -3.85
C ARG A 58 5.71 -3.25 -4.42
N ARG A 59 7.04 -3.35 -4.35
CA ARG A 59 7.93 -2.35 -4.91
C ARG A 59 7.53 -1.95 -6.32
N GLY A 60 7.49 -0.66 -6.59
CA GLY A 60 7.12 -0.15 -7.90
C GLY A 60 6.54 1.25 -7.83
N ASP A 61 6.24 1.78 -9.00
CA ASP A 61 5.62 3.10 -9.18
C ASP A 61 4.19 2.92 -9.64
N TYR A 62 3.28 3.62 -8.98
CA TYR A 62 1.84 3.55 -9.23
C TYR A 62 1.35 4.97 -9.53
N PRO A 63 1.32 5.37 -10.82
CA PRO A 63 1.06 6.78 -11.18
C PRO A 63 -0.37 7.25 -10.97
N ASP A 64 -1.32 6.32 -10.80
CA ASP A 64 -2.68 6.66 -10.42
C ASP A 64 -3.31 5.49 -9.68
N TYR A 65 -4.49 5.71 -9.03
CA TYR A 65 -5.06 4.67 -8.18
C TYR A 65 -5.60 3.46 -8.98
N GLN A 66 -5.76 3.59 -10.28
CA GLN A 66 -6.17 2.46 -11.10
C GLN A 66 -5.07 1.40 -11.17
N GLN A 67 -3.82 1.82 -10.99
CA GLN A 67 -2.67 0.90 -11.02
C GLN A 67 -2.65 -0.06 -9.83
N TRP A 68 -3.33 0.27 -8.73
CA TRP A 68 -3.49 -0.68 -7.63
C TRP A 68 -4.93 -1.18 -7.53
N MET A 69 -5.71 -0.98 -8.58
CA MET A 69 -7.11 -1.39 -8.66
C MET A 69 -7.95 -0.71 -7.58
N GLY A 70 -7.59 0.52 -7.26
CA GLY A 70 -8.31 1.29 -6.26
C GLY A 70 -9.68 1.70 -6.75
N LEU A 71 -10.62 1.77 -5.82
CA LEU A 71 -11.99 2.18 -6.11
C LEU A 71 -12.11 3.70 -6.09
N SER A 72 -11.19 4.38 -5.39
CA SER A 72 -11.19 5.82 -5.26
C SER A 72 -9.81 6.28 -4.81
N ASP A 73 -9.67 7.58 -4.57
CA ASP A 73 -8.43 8.15 -4.06
C ASP A 73 -8.34 8.14 -2.53
N SER A 74 -9.07 7.24 -1.88
CA SER A 74 -9.11 7.16 -0.43
C SER A 74 -8.13 6.09 0.06
N ILE A 75 -7.00 6.52 0.60
CA ILE A 75 -6.03 5.67 1.30
C ILE A 75 -5.74 6.37 2.62
N ARG A 76 -6.06 5.72 3.75
CA ARG A 76 -6.00 6.38 5.05
C ARG A 76 -5.23 5.63 6.11
N SER A 77 -4.77 4.43 5.81
CA SER A 77 -3.84 3.70 6.69
C SER A 77 -3.03 2.72 5.87
N CYS A 78 -1.90 2.31 6.41
CA CYS A 78 -1.02 1.37 5.73
C CYS A 78 -0.31 0.50 6.74
N ARG A 79 0.06 -0.68 6.28
CA ARG A 79 0.75 -1.66 7.09
C ARG A 79 1.91 -2.24 6.29
N LEU A 80 3.10 -2.24 6.88
CA LEU A 80 4.26 -2.89 6.28
C LEU A 80 4.14 -4.39 6.49
N ILE A 81 4.22 -5.16 5.40
CA ILE A 81 4.21 -6.61 5.50
C ILE A 81 5.61 -7.07 5.87
N PRO A 82 5.79 -7.76 6.99
CA PRO A 82 7.11 -8.21 7.42
C PRO A 82 7.76 -9.12 6.38
N GLN A 83 9.07 -8.95 6.20
CA GLN A 83 9.84 -9.75 5.26
C GLN A 83 9.72 -11.25 5.57
N VAL A 84 9.71 -11.58 6.86
CA VAL A 84 9.57 -12.97 7.30
C VAL A 84 8.25 -13.58 6.86
N SER A 85 7.16 -12.83 7.01
CA SER A 85 5.84 -13.29 6.57
C SER A 85 5.80 -13.53 5.07
N LEU A 86 6.44 -12.66 4.30
CA LEU A 86 6.48 -12.80 2.86
C LEU A 86 7.30 -14.04 2.46
N VAL A 87 8.42 -14.26 3.10
CA VAL A 87 9.25 -15.42 2.83
C VAL A 87 8.52 -16.72 3.16
N LEU A 88 7.80 -16.74 4.28
CA LEU A 88 7.02 -17.91 4.66
C LEU A 88 5.92 -18.20 3.64
N SER A 89 5.26 -17.16 3.15
CA SER A 89 4.26 -17.32 2.11
C SER A 89 4.86 -17.93 0.86
N LEU A 90 6.03 -17.46 0.45
CA LEU A 90 6.71 -17.99 -0.73
C LEU A 90 7.21 -19.41 -0.54
N SER A 91 7.69 -19.74 0.65
CA SER A 91 8.20 -21.08 0.90
C SER A 91 7.09 -22.14 0.91
N SER A 92 5.86 -21.73 1.18
CA SER A 92 4.71 -22.63 1.15
C SER A 92 3.90 -22.47 -0.13
N VAL A 93 4.42 -21.82 -1.13
CA VAL A 93 3.67 -21.45 -2.32
C VAL A 93 3.11 -22.65 -3.09
N SER A 94 3.83 -23.74 -3.11
CA SER A 94 3.35 -24.92 -3.81
C SER A 94 2.07 -25.45 -3.17
N LEU A 95 1.88 -25.19 -1.89
CA LEU A 95 0.69 -25.60 -1.16
C LEU A 95 -0.40 -24.55 -1.18
N ASP A 96 -0.02 -23.29 -1.13
CA ASP A 96 -0.93 -22.19 -0.89
C ASP A 96 -1.05 -21.21 -2.04
N ILE A 97 -0.60 -21.59 -3.21
CA ILE A 97 -0.61 -20.68 -4.34
C ILE A 97 -2.00 -20.14 -4.65
N LYS A 98 -3.02 -20.95 -4.43
CA LYS A 98 -4.40 -20.49 -4.64
C LYS A 98 -4.81 -19.45 -3.63
N ALA A 99 -4.40 -19.61 -2.39
CA ALA A 99 -4.69 -18.64 -1.36
C ALA A 99 -3.99 -17.31 -1.65
N ILE A 100 -2.77 -17.37 -2.14
CA ILE A 100 -2.03 -16.18 -2.51
C ILE A 100 -2.71 -15.42 -3.64
N LYS A 101 -3.28 -16.15 -4.59
CA LYS A 101 -3.92 -15.54 -5.75
C LYS A 101 -5.29 -14.97 -5.45
N LYS A 102 -5.87 -15.35 -4.36
CA LYS A 102 -7.14 -14.81 -3.96
C LYS A 102 -6.96 -13.41 -3.41
#